data_64837ec3f1c27703a3fb198e9af70a6d
#
_entry.id   64837ec3f1c27703a3fb198e9af70a6d
#
_cell.length_a   1.000
_cell.length_b   1.000
_cell.length_c   1.000
_cell.angle_alpha   90.00
_cell.angle_beta   90.00
_cell.angle_gamma   90.00
#
_symmetry.space_group_name_H-M   'P 1'
#
loop_
_entity.id
_entity.type
_entity.pdbx_description
1 polymer ?
#
loop_
_entity_poly.entity_id
_entity_poly.type
_entity_poly.pdbx_seq_one_letter_code
_entity_poly.pdbx_strand_id
1 'polypeptide(L)'
;MCNACLIENVKSSMLSRRSLFTGAAAVTATSVASGLISARPALAQATGKVVDLTHTYDSDFPTFDGKPGILYDVDKDFAADGYHLFKLTIFEHTGTHIDTPLHFSEGGTSVDALPVENLVCPLCIIDITAKAAEDANATVEAEDIEAWISANGEIPAGACVAMHSGWGAKAPGAEWRNTADGTMAFPGFGKSATDLLMETGAASIGVDTMSLDPGNSADFAVHYSWLPSGRFGIEGLANLDQMPATGATVFIGAPKHRGGTGGPARVMAML
;
A
#
# COMPACT_ATOMS: atom_id res chain seq x y z
N MET A 1 30.45 -31.82 -9.85
CA MET A 1 29.71 -31.61 -11.10
C MET A 1 29.74 -30.14 -11.40
N CYS A 2 30.21 -29.76 -12.58
CA CYS A 2 30.51 -28.36 -12.93
C CYS A 2 29.21 -27.57 -13.13
N ASN A 3 29.07 -26.40 -12.49
CA ASN A 3 27.90 -25.50 -12.59
C ASN A 3 27.57 -25.09 -14.04
N ALA A 4 28.54 -25.08 -14.94
CA ALA A 4 28.33 -24.79 -16.35
C ALA A 4 27.40 -25.80 -17.06
N CYS A 5 27.48 -27.09 -16.70
CA CYS A 5 26.62 -28.12 -17.28
C CYS A 5 25.14 -28.03 -16.82
N LEU A 6 24.87 -27.46 -15.63
CA LEU A 6 23.51 -27.27 -15.15
C LEU A 6 22.83 -26.10 -15.89
N ILE A 7 23.57 -25.04 -16.18
CA ILE A 7 23.04 -23.85 -16.90
C ILE A 7 22.76 -24.19 -18.36
N GLU A 8 23.58 -24.99 -19.02
CA GLU A 8 23.31 -25.43 -20.39
C GLU A 8 22.09 -26.37 -20.48
N ASN A 9 21.88 -27.26 -19.50
CA ASN A 9 20.70 -28.12 -19.47
C ASN A 9 19.40 -27.34 -19.25
N VAL A 10 19.41 -26.28 -18.43
CA VAL A 10 18.24 -25.40 -18.23
C VAL A 10 17.94 -24.57 -19.48
N LYS A 11 18.96 -24.08 -20.18
CA LYS A 11 18.79 -23.36 -21.47
C LYS A 11 18.24 -24.25 -22.59
N SER A 12 18.61 -25.52 -22.64
CA SER A 12 18.14 -26.46 -23.66
C SER A 12 16.72 -26.98 -23.42
N SER A 13 16.21 -26.92 -22.17
CA SER A 13 14.84 -27.33 -21.84
C SER A 13 13.80 -26.21 -21.93
N MET A 14 14.20 -24.98 -22.18
CA MET A 14 13.26 -23.90 -22.49
C MET A 14 12.63 -24.11 -23.85
N LEU A 15 11.42 -24.66 -23.85
CA LEU A 15 10.57 -24.74 -25.04
C LEU A 15 10.49 -23.39 -25.74
N SER A 16 10.99 -23.30 -26.98
CA SER A 16 10.91 -22.06 -27.75
C SER A 16 9.43 -21.69 -27.95
N ARG A 17 9.14 -20.40 -27.93
CA ARG A 17 7.76 -19.89 -28.17
C ARG A 17 7.15 -20.40 -29.50
N ARG A 18 7.95 -20.93 -30.40
CA ARG A 18 7.50 -21.55 -31.66
C ARG A 18 6.92 -22.96 -31.48
N SER A 19 7.32 -23.74 -30.49
CA SER A 19 6.77 -25.08 -30.24
C SER A 19 5.39 -25.05 -29.57
N LEU A 20 4.98 -23.93 -28.99
CA LEU A 20 3.65 -23.76 -28.41
C LEU A 20 2.55 -23.56 -29.47
N PHE A 21 2.91 -23.12 -30.68
CA PHE A 21 1.95 -22.83 -31.76
C PHE A 21 1.78 -23.95 -32.77
N THR A 22 2.56 -25.02 -32.75
CA THR A 22 2.48 -26.15 -33.71
C THR A 22 1.61 -27.30 -33.22
N GLY A 23 1.04 -27.24 -31.99
CA GLY A 23 0.16 -28.27 -31.44
C GLY A 23 -1.35 -28.07 -31.63
N ALA A 24 -1.77 -27.00 -32.31
CA ALA A 24 -3.19 -26.60 -32.42
C ALA A 24 -3.83 -26.76 -33.81
N ALA A 25 -3.30 -27.65 -34.63
CA ALA A 25 -3.88 -27.89 -35.94
C ALA A 25 -4.01 -29.39 -36.21
N ALA A 26 -5.00 -30.05 -35.67
CA ALA A 26 -5.69 -31.25 -36.20
C ALA A 26 -6.73 -31.79 -35.22
N VAL A 27 -7.95 -31.28 -35.22
CA VAL A 27 -9.19 -32.07 -35.04
C VAL A 27 -10.33 -31.29 -35.70
N THR A 28 -10.59 -31.56 -36.95
CA THR A 28 -11.88 -31.34 -37.60
C THR A 28 -12.52 -32.71 -37.78
N ALA A 29 -13.60 -32.95 -37.05
CA ALA A 29 -14.72 -33.80 -37.59
C ALA A 29 -15.89 -33.77 -36.61
N THR A 30 -16.96 -33.15 -37.03
CA THR A 30 -18.40 -33.51 -36.90
C THR A 30 -18.89 -34.23 -35.63
N SER A 31 -19.67 -33.46 -34.85
CA SER A 31 -20.96 -33.95 -34.37
C SER A 31 -21.87 -32.78 -33.99
N VAL A 32 -22.99 -32.65 -34.65
CA VAL A 32 -24.14 -31.80 -34.33
C VAL A 32 -24.83 -32.45 -33.12
N ALA A 33 -24.81 -31.82 -31.96
CA ALA A 33 -25.73 -32.08 -30.89
C ALA A 33 -25.84 -30.87 -29.97
N SER A 34 -27.00 -30.25 -30.00
CA SER A 34 -27.76 -29.59 -28.95
C SER A 34 -26.98 -28.69 -27.94
N GLY A 35 -27.07 -27.38 -28.15
CA GLY A 35 -27.04 -26.27 -27.27
C GLY A 35 -27.00 -26.46 -25.75
N LEU A 36 -25.82 -26.29 -25.22
CA LEU A 36 -25.57 -25.58 -23.97
C LEU A 36 -24.28 -24.78 -24.23
N ILE A 37 -24.43 -23.57 -24.72
CA ILE A 37 -23.36 -22.61 -24.70
C ILE A 37 -23.15 -22.30 -23.24
N SER A 38 -22.22 -23.04 -22.59
CA SER A 38 -21.60 -22.58 -21.35
C SER A 38 -20.89 -21.29 -21.73
N ALA A 39 -21.56 -20.17 -21.53
CA ALA A 39 -20.89 -18.88 -21.52
C ALA A 39 -19.78 -18.99 -20.47
N ARG A 40 -18.53 -19.19 -20.92
CA ARG A 40 -17.39 -18.91 -20.06
C ARG A 40 -17.62 -17.50 -19.56
N PRO A 41 -17.58 -17.24 -18.23
CA PRO A 41 -17.55 -15.88 -17.78
C PRO A 41 -16.38 -15.24 -18.52
N ALA A 42 -16.67 -14.24 -19.39
CA ALA A 42 -15.65 -13.36 -19.88
C ALA A 42 -15.00 -12.84 -18.60
N LEU A 43 -13.72 -13.15 -18.38
CA LEU A 43 -12.93 -12.42 -17.41
C LEU A 43 -13.13 -10.97 -17.84
N ALA A 44 -13.93 -10.24 -17.07
CA ALA A 44 -14.07 -8.82 -17.26
C ALA A 44 -12.65 -8.28 -17.25
N GLN A 45 -12.16 -7.89 -18.41
CA GLN A 45 -10.92 -7.15 -18.49
C GLN A 45 -11.23 -5.91 -17.67
N ALA A 46 -10.60 -5.78 -16.51
CA ALA A 46 -10.76 -4.60 -15.68
C ALA A 46 -10.36 -3.42 -16.59
N THR A 47 -11.35 -2.69 -17.05
CA THR A 47 -11.15 -1.49 -17.89
C THR A 47 -10.85 -0.28 -17.03
N GLY A 48 -10.71 -0.47 -15.72
CA GLY A 48 -10.41 0.56 -14.74
C GLY A 48 -8.96 1.04 -14.86
N LYS A 49 -8.79 2.35 -14.71
CA LYS A 49 -7.46 2.96 -14.55
C LYS A 49 -6.87 2.46 -13.22
N VAL A 50 -5.64 1.92 -13.25
CA VAL A 50 -4.88 1.59 -12.06
C VAL A 50 -3.94 2.74 -11.74
N VAL A 51 -3.93 3.18 -10.48
CA VAL A 51 -3.03 4.21 -9.97
C VAL A 51 -2.13 3.59 -8.91
N ASP A 52 -0.83 3.87 -9.03
CA ASP A 52 0.16 3.46 -8.05
C ASP A 52 0.18 4.48 -6.90
N LEU A 53 -0.17 4.04 -5.71
CA LEU A 53 -0.19 4.85 -4.50
C LEU A 53 1.07 4.66 -3.65
N THR A 54 2.19 4.24 -4.27
CA THR A 54 3.44 3.87 -3.58
C THR A 54 4.58 4.79 -4.00
N HIS A 55 5.31 5.34 -3.06
CA HIS A 55 6.56 6.03 -3.33
C HIS A 55 7.68 5.05 -3.65
N THR A 56 8.55 5.41 -4.60
CA THR A 56 9.85 4.76 -4.71
C THR A 56 10.72 5.23 -3.54
N TYR A 57 11.34 4.31 -2.83
CA TYR A 57 12.18 4.63 -1.67
C TYR A 57 13.55 3.95 -1.79
N ASP A 58 14.54 4.58 -1.19
CA ASP A 58 15.94 4.13 -1.11
C ASP A 58 16.53 4.53 0.25
N SER A 59 17.86 4.46 0.39
CA SER A 59 18.55 4.83 1.63
C SER A 59 18.41 6.30 2.02
N ASP A 60 18.08 7.16 1.07
CA ASP A 60 17.96 8.61 1.28
C ASP A 60 16.50 9.05 1.49
N PHE A 61 15.54 8.11 1.36
CA PHE A 61 14.13 8.41 1.60
C PHE A 61 13.92 8.82 3.07
N PRO A 62 13.22 9.95 3.35
CA PRO A 62 13.02 10.43 4.70
C PRO A 62 12.28 9.42 5.58
N THR A 63 12.79 9.21 6.79
CA THR A 63 12.20 8.33 7.80
C THR A 63 11.89 9.13 9.07
N PHE A 64 11.04 8.57 9.93
CA PHE A 64 10.62 9.22 11.16
C PHE A 64 11.82 9.54 12.08
N ASP A 65 12.75 8.62 12.24
CA ASP A 65 13.95 8.78 13.09
C ASP A 65 15.15 9.42 12.37
N GLY A 66 15.02 9.70 11.05
CA GLY A 66 16.04 10.32 10.24
C GLY A 66 17.22 9.42 9.88
N LYS A 67 17.10 8.10 10.07
CA LYS A 67 18.10 7.12 9.66
C LYS A 67 17.66 6.41 8.37
N PRO A 68 18.59 5.86 7.58
CA PRO A 68 18.22 5.08 6.40
C PRO A 68 17.26 3.93 6.74
N GLY A 69 16.09 3.91 6.09
CA GLY A 69 15.08 2.87 6.28
C GLY A 69 15.39 1.58 5.52
N ILE A 70 16.26 1.65 4.49
CA ILE A 70 16.70 0.50 3.71
C ILE A 70 18.19 0.62 3.41
N LEU A 71 18.91 -0.50 3.50
CA LEU A 71 20.30 -0.62 3.10
C LEU A 71 20.45 -1.74 2.06
N TYR A 72 21.34 -1.52 1.09
CA TYR A 72 21.61 -2.46 -0.01
C TYR A 72 23.04 -2.99 0.10
N ASP A 73 23.18 -4.30 0.18
CA ASP A 73 24.47 -4.99 0.04
C ASP A 73 24.46 -5.75 -1.29
N VAL A 74 25.49 -5.55 -2.11
CA VAL A 74 25.66 -6.33 -3.36
C VAL A 74 26.13 -7.74 -2.98
N ASP A 75 25.28 -8.76 -3.15
CA ASP A 75 25.67 -10.16 -2.94
C ASP A 75 26.23 -10.79 -4.22
N LYS A 76 25.60 -10.46 -5.38
CA LYS A 76 26.03 -10.91 -6.70
C LYS A 76 26.06 -9.75 -7.68
N ASP A 77 27.11 -9.72 -8.50
CA ASP A 77 27.31 -8.76 -9.58
C ASP A 77 27.26 -9.43 -10.95
N PHE A 78 26.65 -8.77 -11.94
CA PHE A 78 26.45 -9.36 -13.25
C PHE A 78 27.75 -9.70 -13.97
N ALA A 79 28.79 -8.88 -13.81
CA ALA A 79 30.07 -9.10 -14.49
C ALA A 79 30.80 -10.34 -13.96
N ALA A 80 30.70 -10.60 -12.65
CA ALA A 80 31.37 -11.73 -12.00
C ALA A 80 30.51 -13.00 -11.99
N ASP A 81 29.19 -12.86 -11.75
CA ASP A 81 28.26 -13.96 -11.42
C ASP A 81 27.25 -14.25 -12.54
N GLY A 82 27.09 -13.36 -13.52
CA GLY A 82 26.13 -13.48 -14.62
C GLY A 82 24.68 -13.11 -14.23
N TYR A 83 24.45 -12.59 -13.02
CA TYR A 83 23.17 -12.06 -12.54
C TYR A 83 23.41 -11.09 -11.38
N HIS A 84 22.41 -10.26 -11.10
CA HIS A 84 22.43 -9.37 -9.92
C HIS A 84 21.62 -9.96 -8.78
N LEU A 85 22.14 -9.85 -7.55
CA LEU A 85 21.43 -10.17 -6.32
C LEU A 85 21.84 -9.17 -5.24
N PHE A 86 20.85 -8.57 -4.60
CA PHE A 86 21.07 -7.70 -3.45
C PHE A 86 20.55 -8.36 -2.19
N LYS A 87 21.28 -8.20 -1.09
CA LYS A 87 20.77 -8.41 0.25
C LYS A 87 20.26 -7.06 0.77
N LEU A 88 19.04 -7.05 1.29
CA LEU A 88 18.42 -5.87 1.84
C LEU A 88 18.32 -5.97 3.35
N THR A 89 18.65 -4.88 4.05
CA THR A 89 18.28 -4.66 5.45
C THR A 89 17.25 -3.56 5.46
N ILE A 90 16.02 -3.86 5.92
CA ILE A 90 14.87 -2.97 5.84
C ILE A 90 14.27 -2.83 7.23
N PHE A 91 14.01 -1.59 7.66
CA PHE A 91 13.11 -1.34 8.77
C PHE A 91 11.67 -1.46 8.28
N GLU A 92 10.80 -2.08 9.08
CA GLU A 92 9.40 -2.33 8.70
C GLU A 92 8.65 -1.04 8.36
N HIS A 93 8.90 0.03 9.10
CA HIS A 93 8.21 1.31 8.97
C HIS A 93 9.06 2.30 8.16
N THR A 94 9.07 2.10 6.82
CA THR A 94 9.79 2.97 5.87
C THR A 94 9.10 3.03 4.51
N GLY A 95 9.20 4.19 3.85
CA GLY A 95 8.53 4.41 2.57
C GLY A 95 7.01 4.36 2.69
N THR A 96 6.33 3.89 1.65
CA THR A 96 4.91 3.51 1.74
C THR A 96 4.83 2.16 2.44
N HIS A 97 4.22 2.11 3.61
CA HIS A 97 4.19 0.91 4.45
C HIS A 97 2.87 0.74 5.21
N ILE A 98 2.70 -0.42 5.82
CA ILE A 98 1.55 -0.76 6.65
C ILE A 98 1.99 -0.89 8.11
N ASP A 99 1.15 -0.37 9.02
CA ASP A 99 1.24 -0.53 10.46
C ASP A 99 0.15 -1.46 10.95
N THR A 100 0.53 -2.55 11.63
CA THR A 100 -0.43 -3.52 12.13
C THR A 100 -0.77 -3.26 13.60
N PRO A 101 -1.84 -3.89 14.15
CA PRO A 101 -2.15 -3.82 15.57
C PRO A 101 -0.96 -4.16 16.48
N LEU A 102 -0.09 -5.07 16.05
CA LEU A 102 1.09 -5.47 16.84
C LEU A 102 2.08 -4.33 17.06
N HIS A 103 2.09 -3.31 16.17
CA HIS A 103 3.02 -2.17 16.27
C HIS A 103 2.84 -1.38 17.59
N PHE A 104 1.59 -1.14 18.00
CA PHE A 104 1.28 -0.38 19.23
C PHE A 104 0.45 -1.16 20.25
N SER A 105 0.36 -2.49 20.15
CA SER A 105 -0.27 -3.31 21.18
C SER A 105 0.41 -4.65 21.37
N GLU A 106 0.75 -4.98 22.63
CA GLU A 106 1.26 -6.29 22.99
C GLU A 106 0.22 -7.37 22.65
N GLY A 107 0.64 -8.36 21.86
CA GLY A 107 -0.26 -9.44 21.40
C GLY A 107 -1.25 -9.03 20.30
N GLY A 108 -1.10 -7.84 19.70
CA GLY A 108 -1.88 -7.42 18.54
C GLY A 108 -1.64 -8.31 17.31
N THR A 109 -2.50 -8.17 16.32
CA THR A 109 -2.42 -8.92 15.06
C THR A 109 -1.16 -8.51 14.27
N SER A 110 -0.33 -9.49 13.90
CA SER A 110 0.86 -9.28 13.07
C SER A 110 0.51 -9.18 11.58
N VAL A 111 1.44 -8.69 10.77
CA VAL A 111 1.22 -8.45 9.33
C VAL A 111 0.86 -9.74 8.56
N ASP A 112 1.41 -10.88 8.93
CA ASP A 112 1.11 -12.17 8.31
C ASP A 112 -0.26 -12.75 8.69
N ALA A 113 -0.89 -12.21 9.73
CA ALA A 113 -2.17 -12.64 10.27
C ALA A 113 -3.34 -11.67 9.93
N LEU A 114 -3.07 -10.56 9.24
CA LEU A 114 -4.12 -9.65 8.79
C LEU A 114 -5.14 -10.39 7.89
N PRO A 115 -6.47 -10.16 8.07
CA PRO A 115 -7.49 -10.68 7.18
C PRO A 115 -7.27 -10.17 5.76
N VAL A 116 -7.16 -11.08 4.79
CA VAL A 116 -6.86 -10.74 3.40
C VAL A 116 -7.97 -9.90 2.74
N GLU A 117 -9.20 -10.05 3.18
CA GLU A 117 -10.36 -9.26 2.76
C GLU A 117 -10.23 -7.77 3.09
N ASN A 118 -9.48 -7.42 4.14
CA ASN A 118 -9.21 -6.03 4.50
C ASN A 118 -8.07 -5.41 3.65
N LEU A 119 -7.32 -6.22 2.91
CA LEU A 119 -6.24 -5.77 2.03
C LEU A 119 -6.74 -5.44 0.61
N VAL A 120 -8.00 -5.74 0.30
CA VAL A 120 -8.67 -5.36 -0.95
C VAL A 120 -10.05 -4.83 -0.59
N CYS A 121 -10.20 -3.50 -0.54
CA CYS A 121 -11.37 -2.88 0.05
C CYS A 121 -11.74 -1.56 -0.64
N PRO A 122 -12.95 -1.01 -0.40
CA PRO A 122 -13.31 0.33 -0.85
C PRO A 122 -12.33 1.38 -0.30
N LEU A 123 -11.99 2.37 -1.13
CA LEU A 123 -11.15 3.52 -0.76
C LEU A 123 -12.02 4.77 -0.65
N CYS A 124 -11.94 5.45 0.49
CA CYS A 124 -12.55 6.76 0.75
C CYS A 124 -11.44 7.79 0.97
N ILE A 125 -11.51 8.94 0.28
CA ILE A 125 -10.51 10.01 0.40
C ILE A 125 -11.09 11.19 1.16
N ILE A 126 -10.48 11.55 2.26
CA ILE A 126 -10.76 12.76 3.03
C ILE A 126 -9.75 13.82 2.62
N ASP A 127 -10.20 14.83 1.89
CA ASP A 127 -9.34 15.92 1.42
C ASP A 127 -9.25 17.03 2.45
N ILE A 128 -8.06 17.24 3.01
CA ILE A 128 -7.73 18.34 3.92
C ILE A 128 -6.64 19.26 3.37
N THR A 129 -6.43 19.27 2.06
CA THR A 129 -5.37 20.07 1.43
C THR A 129 -5.45 21.54 1.79
N ALA A 130 -6.65 22.11 1.89
CA ALA A 130 -6.87 23.49 2.31
C ALA A 130 -6.41 23.75 3.76
N LYS A 131 -6.74 22.83 4.69
CA LYS A 131 -6.30 22.90 6.10
C LYS A 131 -4.78 22.75 6.20
N ALA A 132 -4.21 21.81 5.46
CA ALA A 132 -2.77 21.54 5.43
C ALA A 132 -1.93 22.70 4.83
N ALA A 133 -2.54 23.50 3.96
CA ALA A 133 -1.89 24.71 3.42
C ALA A 133 -1.80 25.83 4.48
N GLU A 134 -2.69 25.87 5.45
CA GLU A 134 -2.74 26.87 6.52
C GLU A 134 -1.94 26.42 7.76
N ASP A 135 -1.98 25.12 8.08
CA ASP A 135 -1.27 24.53 9.21
C ASP A 135 -0.54 23.24 8.79
N ALA A 136 0.79 23.25 8.96
CA ALA A 136 1.63 22.09 8.66
C ALA A 136 1.30 20.86 9.52
N ASN A 137 0.65 21.02 10.68
CA ASN A 137 0.21 19.95 11.56
C ASN A 137 -1.32 19.82 11.57
N ALA A 138 -1.99 20.20 10.48
CA ALA A 138 -3.42 20.04 10.33
C ALA A 138 -3.85 18.58 10.54
N THR A 139 -5.01 18.40 11.15
CA THR A 139 -5.57 17.08 11.42
C THR A 139 -6.94 16.90 10.75
N VAL A 140 -7.21 15.65 10.35
CA VAL A 140 -8.59 15.21 10.06
C VAL A 140 -9.32 15.09 11.39
N GLU A 141 -10.42 15.81 11.53
CA GLU A 141 -11.26 15.77 12.73
C GLU A 141 -12.61 15.10 12.42
N ALA A 142 -13.43 14.85 13.47
CA ALA A 142 -14.75 14.23 13.30
C ALA A 142 -15.63 15.01 12.33
N GLU A 143 -15.57 16.33 12.35
CA GLU A 143 -16.33 17.21 11.47
C GLU A 143 -15.96 17.03 9.98
N ASP A 144 -14.71 16.71 9.67
CA ASP A 144 -14.28 16.42 8.28
C ASP A 144 -14.90 15.10 7.81
N ILE A 145 -14.97 14.09 8.68
CA ILE A 145 -15.62 12.81 8.39
C ILE A 145 -17.14 12.99 8.22
N GLU A 146 -17.79 13.74 9.10
CA GLU A 146 -19.22 14.06 9.00
C GLU A 146 -19.56 14.82 7.71
N ALA A 147 -18.74 15.81 7.36
CA ALA A 147 -18.87 16.55 6.10
C ALA A 147 -18.71 15.62 4.88
N TRP A 148 -17.73 14.71 4.93
CA TRP A 148 -17.54 13.73 3.86
C TRP A 148 -18.73 12.79 3.72
N ILE A 149 -19.26 12.26 4.83
CA ILE A 149 -20.46 11.38 4.85
C ILE A 149 -21.66 12.13 4.28
N SER A 150 -21.85 13.39 4.66
CA SER A 150 -22.94 14.22 4.15
C SER A 150 -22.89 14.42 2.63
N ALA A 151 -21.69 14.51 2.06
CA ALA A 151 -21.48 14.74 0.63
C ALA A 151 -21.48 13.45 -0.22
N ASN A 152 -21.01 12.33 0.33
CA ASN A 152 -20.69 11.12 -0.44
C ASN A 152 -21.49 9.88 0.00
N GLY A 153 -22.22 9.95 1.11
CA GLY A 153 -22.91 8.82 1.73
C GLY A 153 -22.06 8.11 2.79
N GLU A 154 -22.61 7.05 3.38
CA GLU A 154 -21.97 6.31 4.46
C GLU A 154 -20.61 5.70 4.02
N ILE A 155 -19.64 5.68 4.93
CA ILE A 155 -18.38 4.98 4.75
C ILE A 155 -18.65 3.47 4.74
N PRO A 156 -18.30 2.74 3.68
CA PRO A 156 -18.54 1.30 3.63
C PRO A 156 -17.80 0.56 4.74
N ALA A 157 -18.46 -0.40 5.38
CA ALA A 157 -17.78 -1.28 6.33
C ALA A 157 -16.59 -1.99 5.65
N GLY A 158 -15.47 -2.09 6.34
CA GLY A 158 -14.23 -2.65 5.81
C GLY A 158 -13.43 -1.69 4.92
N ALA A 159 -13.88 -0.45 4.70
CA ALA A 159 -13.16 0.52 3.87
C ALA A 159 -11.81 0.94 4.46
N CYS A 160 -10.92 1.35 3.56
CA CYS A 160 -9.75 2.17 3.87
C CYS A 160 -10.13 3.65 3.72
N VAL A 161 -9.94 4.44 4.77
CA VAL A 161 -10.17 5.89 4.77
C VAL A 161 -8.84 6.61 4.74
N ALA A 162 -8.50 7.24 3.62
CA ALA A 162 -7.20 7.88 3.42
C ALA A 162 -7.31 9.40 3.45
N MET A 163 -6.44 10.04 4.24
CA MET A 163 -6.24 11.48 4.27
C MET A 163 -5.41 11.91 3.07
N HIS A 164 -5.94 12.83 2.29
CA HIS A 164 -5.21 13.58 1.27
C HIS A 164 -4.89 14.98 1.80
N SER A 165 -3.65 15.22 2.16
CA SER A 165 -3.18 16.51 2.66
C SER A 165 -2.39 17.29 1.61
N GLY A 166 -2.04 16.66 0.47
CA GLY A 166 -1.11 17.17 -0.53
C GLY A 166 0.36 17.02 -0.12
N TRP A 167 0.62 16.44 1.06
CA TRP A 167 1.97 16.29 1.59
C TRP A 167 2.79 15.27 0.80
N GLY A 168 2.17 14.24 0.24
CA GLY A 168 2.82 13.23 -0.59
C GLY A 168 3.62 13.79 -1.76
N ALA A 169 3.21 14.96 -2.30
CA ALA A 169 3.95 15.66 -3.35
C ALA A 169 5.33 16.19 -2.91
N LYS A 170 5.60 16.30 -1.60
CA LYS A 170 6.89 16.73 -1.05
C LYS A 170 7.91 15.60 -0.94
N ALA A 171 7.46 14.33 -0.97
CA ALA A 171 8.36 13.18 -0.95
C ALA A 171 9.11 13.01 -2.29
N PRO A 172 10.41 12.62 -2.27
CA PRO A 172 11.23 12.26 -1.12
C PRO A 172 12.00 13.44 -0.50
N GLY A 173 11.57 14.69 -0.69
CA GLY A 173 12.26 15.87 -0.17
C GLY A 173 12.26 15.94 1.37
N ALA A 174 13.21 16.68 1.94
CA ALA A 174 13.32 16.88 3.39
C ALA A 174 12.08 17.58 3.98
N GLU A 175 11.38 18.37 3.18
CA GLU A 175 10.14 19.07 3.53
C GLU A 175 8.94 18.11 3.72
N TRP A 176 9.07 16.85 3.34
CA TRP A 176 8.07 15.84 3.67
C TRP A 176 8.04 15.52 5.17
N ARG A 177 9.19 15.66 5.84
CA ARG A 177 9.37 15.40 7.28
C ARG A 177 9.37 16.67 8.12
N ASN A 178 10.04 17.73 7.65
CA ASN A 178 10.38 18.88 8.47
C ASN A 178 10.00 20.20 7.79
N THR A 179 9.72 21.21 8.62
CA THR A 179 9.75 22.60 8.21
C THR A 179 11.18 23.06 7.93
N ALA A 180 11.33 24.28 7.37
CA ALA A 180 12.64 24.82 6.99
C ALA A 180 13.62 24.99 8.17
N ASP A 181 13.14 25.10 9.41
CA ASP A 181 13.96 25.18 10.62
C ASP A 181 14.33 23.79 11.19
N GLY A 182 13.93 22.71 10.53
CA GLY A 182 14.20 21.33 10.94
C GLY A 182 13.22 20.75 11.95
N THR A 183 12.17 21.49 12.33
CA THR A 183 11.10 20.98 13.21
C THR A 183 10.26 19.99 12.45
N MET A 184 9.98 18.82 13.05
CA MET A 184 9.09 17.82 12.47
C MET A 184 7.67 18.39 12.41
N ALA A 185 7.08 18.42 11.20
CA ALA A 185 5.73 18.93 10.97
C ALA A 185 5.15 18.34 9.70
N PHE A 186 4.03 17.69 9.83
CA PHE A 186 3.20 17.14 8.73
C PHE A 186 1.79 16.86 9.26
N PRO A 187 0.75 16.85 8.39
CA PRO A 187 -0.62 16.54 8.74
C PRO A 187 -0.79 15.08 9.21
N GLY A 188 -1.88 14.82 9.95
CA GLY A 188 -2.26 13.50 10.41
C GLY A 188 -3.76 13.40 10.71
N PHE A 189 -4.16 12.31 11.35
CA PHE A 189 -5.49 12.19 11.92
C PHE A 189 -5.52 12.78 13.33
N GLY A 190 -6.68 13.36 13.69
CA GLY A 190 -7.04 13.65 15.06
C GLY A 190 -7.74 12.44 15.69
N LYS A 191 -7.65 12.33 17.02
CA LYS A 191 -8.31 11.24 17.74
C LYS A 191 -9.83 11.26 17.55
N SER A 192 -10.45 12.45 17.44
CA SER A 192 -11.90 12.60 17.23
C SER A 192 -12.37 11.91 15.95
N ALA A 193 -11.58 12.05 14.85
CA ALA A 193 -11.89 11.40 13.59
C ALA A 193 -11.75 9.88 13.68
N THR A 194 -10.68 9.36 14.31
CA THR A 194 -10.50 7.93 14.46
C THR A 194 -11.55 7.28 15.36
N ASP A 195 -11.97 7.95 16.43
CA ASP A 195 -13.07 7.49 17.28
C ASP A 195 -14.37 7.35 16.47
N LEU A 196 -14.73 8.35 15.65
CA LEU A 196 -15.90 8.28 14.76
C LEU A 196 -15.74 7.18 13.69
N LEU A 197 -14.56 7.05 13.07
CA LEU A 197 -14.30 6.01 12.07
C LEU A 197 -14.41 4.59 12.63
N MET A 198 -14.09 4.38 13.91
CA MET A 198 -14.31 3.09 14.56
C MET A 198 -15.78 2.69 14.58
N GLU A 199 -16.71 3.66 14.66
CA GLU A 199 -18.15 3.43 14.66
C GLU A 199 -18.67 3.08 13.26
N THR A 200 -18.02 3.55 12.18
CA THR A 200 -18.42 3.25 10.80
C THR A 200 -18.05 1.83 10.35
N GLY A 201 -17.17 1.14 11.07
CA GLY A 201 -16.65 -0.16 10.69
C GLY A 201 -15.53 -0.11 9.64
N ALA A 202 -14.87 1.04 9.43
CA ALA A 202 -13.67 1.16 8.61
C ALA A 202 -12.58 0.20 9.11
N ALA A 203 -11.89 -0.50 8.20
CA ALA A 203 -10.86 -1.49 8.55
C ALA A 203 -9.47 -0.86 8.66
N SER A 204 -9.22 0.22 7.95
CA SER A 204 -7.93 0.92 7.96
C SER A 204 -8.06 2.41 7.71
N ILE A 205 -7.04 3.13 8.15
CA ILE A 205 -6.80 4.53 7.76
C ILE A 205 -5.50 4.61 6.98
N GLY A 206 -5.36 5.64 6.14
CA GLY A 206 -4.14 5.89 5.38
C GLY A 206 -3.79 7.37 5.37
N VAL A 207 -2.51 7.68 5.19
CA VAL A 207 -2.02 9.06 5.13
C VAL A 207 -0.97 9.23 4.02
N ASP A 208 -0.91 10.41 3.40
CA ASP A 208 0.15 10.80 2.46
C ASP A 208 1.36 11.43 3.17
N THR A 209 1.42 11.28 4.49
CA THR A 209 2.50 11.70 5.39
C THR A 209 3.22 10.50 5.97
N MET A 210 4.25 10.74 6.79
CA MET A 210 5.07 9.66 7.36
C MET A 210 4.57 9.12 8.70
N SER A 211 3.43 9.59 9.21
CA SER A 211 2.80 9.08 10.43
C SER A 211 1.30 9.30 10.39
N LEU A 212 0.54 8.38 11.01
CA LEU A 212 -0.91 8.51 11.22
C LEU A 212 -1.23 9.71 12.11
N ASP A 213 -0.38 9.99 13.11
CA ASP A 213 -0.44 11.18 13.95
C ASP A 213 0.25 12.36 13.26
N PRO A 214 -0.12 13.62 13.56
CA PRO A 214 0.54 14.81 13.02
C PRO A 214 1.99 14.91 13.53
N GLY A 215 2.85 15.64 12.80
CA GLY A 215 4.28 15.74 13.08
C GLY A 215 4.64 16.31 14.45
N ASN A 216 3.76 17.07 15.08
CA ASN A 216 3.92 17.61 16.43
C ASN A 216 3.30 16.74 17.54
N SER A 217 2.79 15.55 17.22
CA SER A 217 2.22 14.64 18.22
C SER A 217 3.27 14.23 19.25
N ALA A 218 2.95 14.43 20.52
CA ALA A 218 3.82 14.06 21.63
C ALA A 218 3.47 12.71 22.24
N ASP A 219 2.29 12.18 21.98
CA ASP A 219 1.70 11.02 22.64
C ASP A 219 1.19 9.92 21.70
N PHE A 220 1.28 10.12 20.38
CA PHE A 220 0.81 9.17 19.37
C PHE A 220 -0.64 8.71 19.62
N ALA A 221 -1.53 9.66 19.93
CA ALA A 221 -2.90 9.39 20.34
C ALA A 221 -3.69 8.55 19.30
N VAL A 222 -3.42 8.74 18.01
CA VAL A 222 -4.02 7.97 16.92
C VAL A 222 -3.48 6.55 16.90
N HIS A 223 -2.17 6.35 16.91
CA HIS A 223 -1.58 5.01 16.97
C HIS A 223 -2.09 4.23 18.17
N TYR A 224 -2.07 4.82 19.36
CA TYR A 224 -2.51 4.17 20.60
C TYR A 224 -4.01 3.90 20.68
N SER A 225 -4.85 4.59 19.91
CA SER A 225 -6.29 4.31 19.87
C SER A 225 -6.66 3.39 18.72
N TRP A 226 -6.11 3.61 17.52
CA TRP A 226 -6.49 2.92 16.30
C TRP A 226 -5.95 1.50 16.21
N LEU A 227 -4.64 1.32 16.34
CA LEU A 227 -3.99 0.02 16.15
C LEU A 227 -4.43 -1.03 17.19
N PRO A 228 -4.51 -0.70 18.52
CA PRO A 228 -5.01 -1.66 19.50
C PRO A 228 -6.48 -2.04 19.32
N SER A 229 -7.26 -1.28 18.53
CA SER A 229 -8.65 -1.63 18.20
C SER A 229 -8.77 -2.80 17.21
N GLY A 230 -7.65 -3.38 16.76
CA GLY A 230 -7.59 -4.46 15.78
C GLY A 230 -7.57 -3.99 14.32
N ARG A 231 -7.43 -2.69 14.10
CA ARG A 231 -7.37 -2.04 12.78
C ARG A 231 -5.91 -1.74 12.42
N PHE A 232 -5.63 -1.47 11.15
CA PHE A 232 -4.30 -1.17 10.68
C PHE A 232 -4.20 0.22 10.04
N GLY A 233 -2.98 0.73 9.87
CA GLY A 233 -2.67 1.99 9.24
C GLY A 233 -1.84 1.80 7.96
N ILE A 234 -1.84 2.80 7.09
CA ILE A 234 -0.98 2.88 5.91
C ILE A 234 -0.37 4.28 5.90
N GLU A 235 0.95 4.34 5.90
CA GLU A 235 1.69 5.60 5.89
C GLU A 235 2.43 5.80 4.57
N GLY A 236 2.68 7.05 4.21
CA GLY A 236 3.42 7.41 3.01
C GLY A 236 2.71 7.05 1.71
N LEU A 237 1.40 7.28 1.61
CA LEU A 237 0.68 7.11 0.35
C LEU A 237 1.07 8.17 -0.67
N ALA A 238 1.18 7.77 -1.93
CA ALA A 238 1.46 8.64 -3.07
C ALA A 238 0.20 8.89 -3.91
N ASN A 239 0.20 9.95 -4.72
CA ASN A 239 -0.78 10.17 -5.80
C ASN A 239 -2.26 10.18 -5.36
N LEU A 240 -2.56 10.55 -4.11
CA LEU A 240 -3.93 10.64 -3.63
C LEU A 240 -4.75 11.73 -4.34
N ASP A 241 -4.08 12.74 -4.92
CA ASP A 241 -4.66 13.76 -5.79
C ASP A 241 -5.36 13.20 -7.04
N GLN A 242 -5.01 11.98 -7.45
CA GLN A 242 -5.62 11.30 -8.59
C GLN A 242 -6.85 10.48 -8.23
N MET A 243 -7.20 10.41 -6.94
CA MET A 243 -8.29 9.57 -6.45
C MET A 243 -9.58 10.36 -6.31
N PRO A 244 -10.74 9.78 -6.69
CA PRO A 244 -12.04 10.35 -6.34
C PRO A 244 -12.29 10.19 -4.83
N ALA A 245 -13.20 11.00 -4.31
CA ALA A 245 -13.61 10.90 -2.91
C ALA A 245 -14.12 9.50 -2.52
N THR A 246 -14.76 8.80 -3.46
CA THR A 246 -15.32 7.45 -3.28
C THR A 246 -15.37 6.71 -4.63
N GLY A 247 -15.60 5.39 -4.60
CA GLY A 247 -15.77 4.55 -5.79
C GLY A 247 -14.52 3.81 -6.27
N ALA A 248 -13.35 4.12 -5.72
CA ALA A 248 -12.13 3.35 -5.97
C ALA A 248 -12.03 2.11 -5.07
N THR A 249 -11.29 1.10 -5.56
CA THR A 249 -10.88 -0.06 -4.75
C THR A 249 -9.38 -0.01 -4.53
N VAL A 250 -8.93 -0.08 -3.28
CA VAL A 250 -7.50 -0.16 -2.93
C VAL A 250 -7.06 -1.61 -2.78
N PHE A 251 -5.83 -1.89 -3.25
CA PHE A 251 -5.10 -3.14 -3.12
C PHE A 251 -3.82 -2.86 -2.33
N ILE A 252 -3.67 -3.51 -1.19
CA ILE A 252 -2.57 -3.30 -0.25
C ILE A 252 -1.69 -4.54 -0.26
N GLY A 253 -0.56 -4.48 -0.96
CA GLY A 253 0.41 -5.56 -1.07
C GLY A 253 1.32 -5.62 0.14
N ALA A 254 0.76 -5.92 1.31
CA ALA A 254 1.52 -6.05 2.55
C ALA A 254 2.47 -7.25 2.50
N PRO A 255 3.67 -7.17 3.12
CA PRO A 255 4.55 -8.33 3.22
C PRO A 255 3.94 -9.37 4.16
N LYS A 256 4.31 -10.65 3.97
CA LYS A 256 3.76 -11.74 4.79
C LYS A 256 4.85 -12.45 5.59
N HIS A 257 5.71 -11.70 6.26
CA HIS A 257 6.70 -12.26 7.18
C HIS A 257 6.09 -12.45 8.57
N ARG A 258 6.42 -13.58 9.19
CA ARG A 258 5.79 -14.02 10.45
C ARG A 258 6.11 -13.07 11.59
N GLY A 259 5.08 -12.61 12.29
CA GLY A 259 5.20 -11.82 13.51
C GLY A 259 5.67 -10.39 13.28
N GLY A 260 5.62 -9.88 12.05
CA GLY A 260 6.00 -8.51 11.76
C GLY A 260 4.99 -7.48 12.28
N THR A 261 5.49 -6.32 12.67
CA THR A 261 4.69 -5.18 13.16
C THR A 261 4.15 -4.33 12.02
N GLY A 262 4.64 -4.55 10.80
CA GLY A 262 4.30 -3.83 9.60
C GLY A 262 5.20 -4.24 8.43
N GLY A 263 5.35 -3.36 7.47
CA GLY A 263 6.34 -3.50 6.41
C GLY A 263 6.04 -2.68 5.15
N PRO A 264 7.08 -2.38 4.34
CA PRO A 264 6.89 -1.69 3.07
C PRO A 264 5.89 -2.42 2.18
N ALA A 265 4.93 -1.69 1.65
CA ALA A 265 3.81 -2.23 0.90
C ALA A 265 3.72 -1.61 -0.50
N ARG A 266 3.36 -2.41 -1.51
CA ARG A 266 2.92 -1.87 -2.80
C ARG A 266 1.43 -1.63 -2.73
N VAL A 267 1.03 -0.37 -2.66
CA VAL A 267 -0.38 0.06 -2.61
C VAL A 267 -0.81 0.56 -3.98
N MET A 268 -1.93 0.08 -4.46
CA MET A 268 -2.49 0.45 -5.76
C MET A 268 -3.99 0.68 -5.62
N ALA A 269 -4.55 1.58 -6.41
CA ALA A 269 -6.00 1.75 -6.48
C ALA A 269 -6.50 1.51 -7.90
N MET A 270 -7.69 0.96 -8.03
CA MET A 270 -8.42 0.78 -9.27
C MET A 270 -9.68 1.66 -9.26
N LEU A 271 -9.84 2.46 -10.34
CA LEU A 271 -10.98 3.35 -10.58
C LEU A 271 -12.03 2.69 -11.43
#